data_0b96174004ac1c11227ad13886bc574b
#
_entry.id   0b96174004ac1c11227ad13886bc574b
#
_cell.length_a   1.000
_cell.length_b   1.000
_cell.length_c   1.000
_cell.angle_alpha   90.00
_cell.angle_beta   90.00
_cell.angle_gamma   90.00
#
_symmetry.space_group_name_H-M   'P 1'
#
loop_
_entity.id
_entity.type
_entity.pdbx_description
1 polymer ?
#
loop_
_entity_poly.entity_id
_entity_poly.type
_entity_poly.pdbx_seq_one_letter_code
_entity_poly.pdbx_strand_id
1 'polypeptide(L)'
;MTIYSAPIDDMMFLFEHLKDNKEYNEIEKNKEVTSDLVKNILEEAAKINQDLILPLAKVGDEKPCIYENGVVRTPPGYKEVYSKFIEDGWVSLSCDPEYGGQGMPKTVSAFFDEMLSSSSLSFKLYS
;
A
#
# COMPACT_ATOMS: atom_id res chain seq x y z
N MET A 1 -21.63 3.88 -5.78
CA MET A 1 -20.68 2.99 -5.10
C MET A 1 -19.41 2.98 -5.89
N THR A 2 -18.31 3.40 -5.30
CA THR A 2 -17.01 3.36 -5.99
C THR A 2 -16.54 1.92 -6.02
N ILE A 3 -16.30 1.39 -7.23
CA ILE A 3 -15.76 0.04 -7.41
C ILE A 3 -14.30 0.24 -7.81
N TYR A 4 -13.39 -0.36 -7.05
CA TYR A 4 -11.97 -0.44 -7.37
C TYR A 4 -11.53 -1.89 -7.38
N SER A 5 -10.78 -2.28 -8.40
CA SER A 5 -10.10 -3.55 -8.49
C SER A 5 -8.65 -3.29 -8.86
N ALA A 6 -7.73 -3.79 -8.05
CA ALA A 6 -6.31 -3.58 -8.29
C ALA A 6 -5.87 -4.25 -9.61
N PRO A 7 -5.17 -3.53 -10.51
CA PRO A 7 -4.75 -4.06 -11.82
C PRO A 7 -3.47 -4.89 -11.68
N ILE A 8 -3.54 -6.01 -10.95
CA ILE A 8 -2.38 -6.84 -10.61
C ILE A 8 -1.66 -7.35 -11.86
N ASP A 9 -2.40 -7.78 -12.87
CA ASP A 9 -1.82 -8.32 -14.11
C ASP A 9 -1.01 -7.25 -14.85
N ASP A 10 -1.51 -6.01 -14.92
CA ASP A 10 -0.78 -4.88 -15.51
C ASP A 10 0.46 -4.51 -14.69
N MET A 11 0.36 -4.52 -13.37
CA MET A 11 1.49 -4.27 -12.47
C MET A 11 2.55 -5.34 -12.61
N MET A 12 2.17 -6.61 -12.68
CA MET A 12 3.10 -7.72 -12.91
C MET A 12 3.75 -7.65 -14.28
N PHE A 13 2.99 -7.31 -15.31
CA PHE A 13 3.55 -7.09 -16.64
C PHE A 13 4.64 -6.01 -16.63
N LEU A 14 4.37 -4.86 -16.02
CA LEU A 14 5.35 -3.79 -15.88
C LEU A 14 6.57 -4.24 -15.07
N PHE A 15 6.35 -4.91 -13.95
CA PHE A 15 7.45 -5.41 -13.11
C PHE A 15 8.36 -6.38 -13.86
N GLU A 16 7.81 -7.32 -14.58
CA GLU A 16 8.58 -8.33 -15.32
C GLU A 16 9.37 -7.72 -16.47
N HIS A 17 8.77 -6.77 -17.21
CA HIS A 17 9.46 -6.09 -18.30
C HIS A 17 10.52 -5.07 -17.82
N LEU A 18 10.28 -4.38 -16.72
CA LEU A 18 11.29 -3.50 -16.11
C LEU A 18 12.45 -4.32 -15.52
N LYS A 19 12.17 -5.54 -15.05
CA LYS A 19 13.16 -6.43 -14.47
C LYS A 19 14.16 -6.99 -15.49
N ASP A 20 13.85 -7.00 -16.78
CA ASP A 20 14.77 -7.39 -17.84
C ASP A 20 15.93 -6.39 -18.03
N ASN A 21 15.88 -5.25 -17.36
CA ASN A 21 17.00 -4.34 -17.29
C ASN A 21 18.12 -4.96 -16.43
N LYS A 22 19.28 -5.23 -17.04
CA LYS A 22 20.46 -5.79 -16.36
C LYS A 22 20.85 -4.96 -15.14
N GLU A 23 20.81 -3.64 -15.26
CA GLU A 23 21.16 -2.72 -14.17
C GLU A 23 20.24 -2.89 -12.96
N TYR A 24 18.93 -3.09 -13.17
CA TYR A 24 17.98 -3.33 -12.09
C TYR A 24 18.30 -4.65 -11.34
N ASN A 25 18.63 -5.70 -12.06
CA ASN A 25 18.93 -7.02 -11.48
C ASN A 25 20.31 -7.07 -10.79
N GLU A 26 21.23 -6.17 -11.14
CA GLU A 26 22.54 -6.06 -10.49
C GLU A 26 22.47 -5.37 -9.12
N ILE A 27 21.39 -4.66 -8.81
CA ILE A 27 21.19 -4.06 -7.48
C ILE A 27 21.05 -5.20 -6.45
N GLU A 28 21.92 -5.22 -5.46
CA GLU A 28 22.01 -6.28 -4.44
C GLU A 28 20.65 -6.59 -3.79
N LYS A 29 19.92 -5.55 -3.42
CA LYS A 29 18.59 -5.66 -2.78
C LYS A 29 17.52 -6.29 -3.66
N ASN A 30 17.72 -6.37 -4.99
CA ASN A 30 16.72 -6.88 -5.91
C ASN A 30 16.94 -8.36 -6.27
N LYS A 31 18.09 -8.92 -5.93
CA LYS A 31 18.47 -10.29 -6.32
C LYS A 31 17.54 -11.38 -5.79
N GLU A 32 17.00 -11.16 -4.61
CA GLU A 32 16.11 -12.12 -3.93
C GLU A 32 14.62 -11.86 -4.21
N VAL A 33 14.29 -10.77 -4.94
CA VAL A 33 12.91 -10.38 -5.23
C VAL A 33 12.43 -11.09 -6.49
N THR A 34 11.71 -12.18 -6.30
CA THR A 34 11.13 -12.97 -7.39
C THR A 34 9.78 -12.43 -7.85
N SER A 35 9.37 -12.74 -9.10
CA SER A 35 8.04 -12.39 -9.60
C SER A 35 6.92 -12.99 -8.74
N ASP A 36 7.08 -14.23 -8.27
CA ASP A 36 6.09 -14.89 -7.41
C ASP A 36 5.94 -14.17 -6.07
N LEU A 37 7.06 -13.74 -5.46
CA LEU A 37 7.02 -12.95 -4.23
C LEU A 37 6.28 -11.63 -4.44
N VAL A 38 6.61 -10.90 -5.51
CA VAL A 38 5.94 -9.64 -5.83
C VAL A 38 4.46 -9.84 -6.09
N LYS A 39 4.08 -10.86 -6.84
CA LYS A 39 2.68 -11.18 -7.09
C LYS A 39 1.91 -11.44 -5.79
N ASN A 40 2.47 -12.24 -4.89
CA ASN A 40 1.84 -12.51 -3.59
C ASN A 40 1.67 -11.23 -2.76
N ILE A 41 2.68 -10.36 -2.74
CA ILE A 41 2.59 -9.05 -2.05
C ILE A 41 1.47 -8.20 -2.67
N LEU A 42 1.38 -8.11 -4.00
CA LEU A 42 0.35 -7.33 -4.67
C LEU A 42 -1.06 -7.89 -4.46
N GLU A 43 -1.21 -9.22 -4.40
CA GLU A 43 -2.50 -9.85 -4.09
C GLU A 43 -2.97 -9.54 -2.67
N GLU A 44 -2.07 -9.60 -1.68
CA GLU A 44 -2.40 -9.21 -0.31
C GLU A 44 -2.64 -7.68 -0.19
N ALA A 45 -1.85 -6.88 -0.91
CA ALA A 45 -2.07 -5.44 -1.01
C ALA A 45 -3.44 -5.11 -1.61
N ALA A 46 -3.87 -5.85 -2.63
CA ALA A 46 -5.20 -5.67 -3.22
C ALA A 46 -6.32 -5.95 -2.21
N LYS A 47 -6.20 -7.01 -1.41
CA LYS A 47 -7.20 -7.35 -0.39
C LYS A 47 -7.36 -6.24 0.64
N ILE A 48 -6.26 -5.76 1.25
CA ILE A 48 -6.37 -4.69 2.24
C ILE A 48 -6.94 -3.40 1.63
N ASN A 49 -6.54 -3.07 0.41
CA ASN A 49 -7.03 -1.88 -0.27
C ASN A 49 -8.53 -1.97 -0.62
N GLN A 50 -8.97 -3.10 -1.17
CA GLN A 50 -10.36 -3.28 -1.62
C GLN A 50 -11.32 -3.49 -0.44
N ASP A 51 -10.92 -4.28 0.55
CA ASP A 51 -11.81 -4.73 1.61
C ASP A 51 -11.86 -3.79 2.82
N LEU A 52 -10.74 -3.12 3.14
CA LEU A 52 -10.63 -2.29 4.34
C LEU A 52 -10.48 -0.81 4.03
N ILE A 53 -9.65 -0.42 3.07
CA ILE A 53 -9.32 0.99 2.82
C ILE A 53 -10.35 1.66 1.91
N LEU A 54 -10.77 1.02 0.83
CA LEU A 54 -11.76 1.58 -0.10
C LEU A 54 -13.07 2.02 0.59
N PRO A 55 -13.65 1.24 1.53
CA PRO A 55 -14.83 1.67 2.26
C PRO A 55 -14.65 2.96 3.06
N LEU A 56 -13.41 3.23 3.54
CA LEU A 56 -13.11 4.44 4.31
C LEU A 56 -13.20 5.72 3.47
N ALA A 57 -12.98 5.65 2.15
CA ALA A 57 -13.08 6.82 1.28
C ALA A 57 -14.45 7.50 1.41
N LYS A 58 -15.52 6.72 1.35
CA LYS A 58 -16.89 7.22 1.54
C LYS A 58 -17.15 7.71 2.96
N VAL A 59 -16.70 6.94 3.96
CA VAL A 59 -16.88 7.31 5.37
C VAL A 59 -16.20 8.64 5.69
N GLY A 60 -14.96 8.83 5.19
CA GLY A 60 -14.21 10.05 5.40
C GLY A 60 -14.81 11.28 4.72
N ASP A 61 -15.47 11.08 3.57
CA ASP A 61 -16.20 12.15 2.86
C ASP A 61 -17.50 12.56 3.60
N GLU A 62 -18.27 11.58 4.06
CA GLU A 62 -19.54 11.82 4.75
C GLU A 62 -19.37 12.27 6.22
N LYS A 63 -18.29 11.83 6.88
CA LYS A 63 -18.03 12.07 8.32
C LYS A 63 -16.58 12.53 8.50
N PRO A 64 -16.28 13.81 8.23
CA PRO A 64 -14.92 14.33 8.30
C PRO A 64 -14.35 14.31 9.73
N CYS A 65 -13.06 14.59 9.86
CA CYS A 65 -12.42 14.80 11.15
C CYS A 65 -13.15 15.87 11.96
N ILE A 66 -13.27 15.64 13.25
CA ILE A 66 -13.92 16.58 14.21
C ILE A 66 -12.84 17.12 15.14
N TYR A 67 -12.85 18.44 15.33
CA TYR A 67 -12.04 19.12 16.34
C TYR A 67 -12.94 19.65 17.45
N GLU A 68 -12.78 19.11 18.65
CA GLU A 68 -13.54 19.54 19.84
C GLU A 68 -12.63 19.58 21.07
N ASN A 69 -12.69 20.66 21.83
CA ASN A 69 -11.96 20.80 23.10
C ASN A 69 -10.46 20.50 23.04
N GLY A 70 -9.80 20.93 21.96
CA GLY A 70 -8.37 20.68 21.76
C GLY A 70 -8.02 19.27 21.27
N VAL A 71 -9.00 18.42 20.97
CA VAL A 71 -8.81 17.04 20.52
C VAL A 71 -9.34 16.89 19.09
N VAL A 72 -8.52 16.27 18.22
CA VAL A 72 -8.94 15.85 16.88
C VAL A 72 -9.37 14.40 16.91
N ARG A 73 -10.52 14.11 16.33
CA ARG A 73 -11.03 12.75 16.11
C ARG A 73 -11.06 12.45 14.63
N THR A 74 -10.46 11.34 14.25
CA THR A 74 -10.50 10.83 12.87
C THR A 74 -11.90 10.31 12.51
N PRO A 75 -12.21 10.18 11.21
CA PRO A 75 -13.45 9.52 10.78
C PRO A 75 -13.57 8.11 11.35
N PRO A 76 -14.80 7.58 11.52
CA PRO A 76 -14.99 6.22 12.03
C PRO A 76 -14.27 5.17 11.18
N GLY A 77 -13.65 4.18 11.82
CA GLY A 77 -12.94 3.07 11.17
C GLY A 77 -11.49 3.36 10.75
N TYR A 78 -11.09 4.63 10.67
CA TYR A 78 -9.72 4.99 10.24
C TYR A 78 -8.66 4.47 11.21
N LYS A 79 -8.88 4.61 12.51
CA LYS A 79 -7.92 4.19 13.53
C LYS A 79 -7.70 2.69 13.52
N GLU A 80 -8.77 1.93 13.41
CA GLU A 80 -8.75 0.47 13.40
C GLU A 80 -8.02 -0.06 12.17
N VAL A 81 -8.35 0.46 10.99
CA VAL A 81 -7.68 0.07 9.73
C VAL A 81 -6.22 0.50 9.74
N TYR A 82 -5.91 1.69 10.28
CA TYR A 82 -4.52 2.16 10.38
C TYR A 82 -3.69 1.28 11.32
N SER A 83 -4.24 0.86 12.46
CA SER A 83 -3.55 -0.08 13.37
C SER A 83 -3.21 -1.39 12.65
N LYS A 84 -4.17 -1.96 11.93
CA LYS A 84 -3.94 -3.17 11.13
C LYS A 84 -2.90 -2.95 10.03
N PHE A 85 -2.96 -1.82 9.34
CA PHE A 85 -2.02 -1.42 8.30
C PHE A 85 -0.57 -1.39 8.81
N ILE A 86 -0.37 -0.90 10.06
CA ILE A 86 0.94 -0.91 10.72
C ILE A 86 1.34 -2.32 11.13
N GLU A 87 0.44 -3.06 11.78
CA GLU A 87 0.69 -4.43 12.26
C GLU A 87 1.10 -5.37 11.12
N ASP A 88 0.48 -5.22 9.95
CA ASP A 88 0.79 -6.00 8.74
C ASP A 88 2.07 -5.53 8.03
N GLY A 89 2.71 -4.44 8.50
CA GLY A 89 4.00 -3.93 8.01
C GLY A 89 3.95 -3.12 6.72
N TRP A 90 2.77 -2.70 6.26
CA TRP A 90 2.63 -1.96 5.00
C TRP A 90 3.34 -0.61 4.99
N VAL A 91 3.40 0.07 6.14
CA VAL A 91 4.13 1.35 6.31
C VAL A 91 5.62 1.21 5.99
N SER A 92 6.20 0.05 6.27
CA SER A 92 7.64 -0.19 6.18
C SER A 92 8.05 -1.10 5.01
N LEU A 93 7.17 -1.28 4.01
CA LEU A 93 7.36 -2.23 2.90
C LEU A 93 8.73 -2.05 2.19
N SER A 94 9.16 -0.82 1.94
CA SER A 94 10.45 -0.52 1.28
C SER A 94 11.52 0.04 2.22
N CYS A 95 11.27 0.05 3.53
CA CYS A 95 12.25 0.47 4.50
C CYS A 95 13.34 -0.59 4.70
N ASP A 96 14.49 -0.15 5.22
CA ASP A 96 15.62 -1.03 5.46
C ASP A 96 15.30 -2.05 6.57
N PRO A 97 15.60 -3.35 6.37
CA PRO A 97 15.42 -4.38 7.39
C PRO A 97 16.18 -4.12 8.69
N GLU A 98 17.31 -3.42 8.64
CA GLU A 98 18.06 -3.01 9.84
C GLU A 98 17.21 -2.18 10.80
N TYR A 99 16.22 -1.43 10.26
CA TYR A 99 15.30 -0.58 11.04
C TYR A 99 13.89 -1.14 11.10
N GLY A 100 13.72 -2.43 10.88
CA GLY A 100 12.42 -3.11 10.95
C GLY A 100 11.57 -3.01 9.68
N GLY A 101 12.17 -2.62 8.56
CA GLY A 101 11.52 -2.62 7.26
C GLY A 101 11.50 -3.99 6.58
N GLN A 102 10.76 -4.12 5.49
CA GLN A 102 10.68 -5.37 4.72
C GLN A 102 11.66 -5.43 3.54
N GLY A 103 12.38 -4.35 3.26
CA GLY A 103 13.44 -4.31 2.24
C GLY A 103 12.98 -4.45 0.80
N MET A 104 11.70 -4.29 0.52
CA MET A 104 11.19 -4.40 -0.85
C MET A 104 11.69 -3.25 -1.74
N PRO A 105 11.94 -3.49 -3.02
CA PRO A 105 12.30 -2.45 -3.97
C PRO A 105 11.26 -1.34 -4.04
N LYS A 106 11.69 -0.12 -4.34
CA LYS A 106 10.80 1.03 -4.54
C LYS A 106 9.77 0.82 -5.66
N THR A 107 10.08 -0.02 -6.66
CA THR A 107 9.12 -0.44 -7.69
C THR A 107 7.90 -1.14 -7.10
N VAL A 108 8.10 -2.03 -6.13
CA VAL A 108 7.01 -2.74 -5.46
C VAL A 108 6.19 -1.79 -4.58
N SER A 109 6.86 -0.92 -3.83
CA SER A 109 6.15 0.08 -3.02
C SER A 109 5.39 1.09 -3.87
N ALA A 110 5.87 1.42 -5.08
CA ALA A 110 5.16 2.31 -6.01
C ALA A 110 3.83 1.70 -6.50
N PHE A 111 3.78 0.41 -6.78
CA PHE A 111 2.52 -0.28 -7.09
C PHE A 111 1.55 -0.27 -5.91
N PHE A 112 2.06 -0.50 -4.70
CA PHE A 112 1.26 -0.40 -3.50
C PHE A 112 0.72 1.02 -3.28
N ASP A 113 1.55 2.04 -3.48
CA ASP A 113 1.17 3.46 -3.40
C ASP A 113 0.08 3.83 -4.41
N GLU A 114 0.12 3.26 -5.61
CA GLU A 114 -0.94 3.42 -6.62
C GLU A 114 -2.26 2.83 -6.15
N MET A 115 -2.23 1.58 -5.64
CA MET A 115 -3.43 0.94 -5.08
C MET A 115 -4.02 1.77 -3.93
N LEU A 116 -3.18 2.23 -3.02
CA LEU A 116 -3.57 3.00 -1.85
C LEU A 116 -4.18 4.35 -2.24
N SER A 117 -3.57 5.04 -3.21
CA SER A 117 -4.08 6.31 -3.74
C SER A 117 -5.43 6.15 -4.44
N SER A 118 -5.58 5.04 -5.18
CA SER A 118 -6.81 4.73 -5.92
C SER A 118 -7.96 4.31 -4.99
N SER A 119 -7.65 3.66 -3.87
CA SER A 119 -8.63 3.22 -2.89
C SER A 119 -9.10 4.36 -1.99
N SER A 120 -8.16 5.10 -1.40
CA SER A 120 -8.44 6.24 -0.54
C SER A 120 -7.23 7.15 -0.41
N LEU A 121 -7.21 8.23 -1.20
CA LEU A 121 -6.13 9.22 -1.11
C LEU A 121 -6.07 9.87 0.28
N SER A 122 -7.22 10.11 0.92
CA SER A 122 -7.26 10.67 2.27
C SER A 122 -6.58 9.76 3.29
N PHE A 123 -6.78 8.44 3.20
CA PHE A 123 -6.09 7.47 4.06
C PHE A 123 -4.58 7.46 3.77
N LYS A 124 -4.18 7.47 2.50
CA LYS A 124 -2.78 7.50 2.11
C LYS A 124 -1.99 8.65 2.73
N LEU A 125 -2.60 9.81 2.90
CA LEU A 125 -1.92 10.98 3.45
C LEU A 125 -1.54 10.82 4.95
N TYR A 126 -2.03 9.78 5.61
CA TYR A 126 -1.65 9.42 7.00
C TYR A 126 -0.56 8.35 7.08
N SER A 127 -0.25 7.67 5.97
CA SER A 127 0.67 6.52 5.94
C SER A 127 2.06 6.87 5.42
#